data_1a7da5bc4baf91f1a82fd5cbe1e32bbd
#
_entry.id   1a7da5bc4baf91f1a82fd5cbe1e32bbd
#
_cell.length_a   1.000
_cell.length_b   1.000
_cell.length_c   1.000
_cell.angle_alpha   90.00
_cell.angle_beta   90.00
_cell.angle_gamma   90.00
#
_symmetry.space_group_name_H-M   'P 1'
#
loop_
_entity.id
_entity.type
_entity.pdbx_description
1 polymer ?
#
loop_
_entity_poly.entity_id
_entity_poly.type
_entity_poly.pdbx_seq_one_letter_code
_entity_poly.pdbx_strand_id
1 'polypeptide(L)'
;PPVPVPETDNVTSIGQGWQPAYIKALPCVPAIELQVIPSHEGMHYFNRSFLLTQLGGTSWSPSFYHVPEPERSLLPDRGYFILEAVHEPLGPITPGAHGSLLTPILRLPEVNNPTTPKPESMKNAPLFVKHDDGYVYYGMYTFLRADRLDIERCDAVVPSHLKDFWAEQLTSTHRPKWVTEALQKHLLPQPTYSGPLPDHADEDQVNAGLSRHMTAMEAWQRDTHVKTAFLRPENILAAFNAPDTGAEMPGIRFWNMG
;
A
#
# COMPACT_ATOMS: atom_id res chain seq x y z
N PRO A 1 -18.09 -28.00 -24.58
CA PRO A 1 -17.90 -28.40 -23.21
C PRO A 1 -17.49 -27.21 -22.43
N PRO A 2 -18.13 -26.92 -21.28
CA PRO A 2 -17.73 -25.80 -20.43
C PRO A 2 -16.33 -26.05 -19.83
N VAL A 3 -15.50 -25.01 -19.85
CA VAL A 3 -14.19 -25.01 -19.19
C VAL A 3 -14.44 -25.18 -17.67
N PRO A 4 -13.79 -26.13 -16.99
CA PRO A 4 -13.96 -26.28 -15.56
C PRO A 4 -13.46 -24.99 -14.87
N VAL A 5 -14.35 -24.38 -14.11
CA VAL A 5 -13.99 -23.33 -13.15
C VAL A 5 -13.06 -23.99 -12.13
N PRO A 6 -11.86 -23.46 -11.87
CA PRO A 6 -11.03 -24.01 -10.81
C PRO A 6 -11.82 -23.92 -9.51
N GLU A 7 -11.98 -25.06 -8.84
CA GLU A 7 -12.50 -25.11 -7.48
C GLU A 7 -11.69 -24.13 -6.64
N THR A 8 -12.38 -23.28 -5.91
CA THR A 8 -11.80 -22.38 -4.93
C THR A 8 -11.12 -23.23 -3.87
N ASP A 9 -9.84 -23.58 -4.13
CA ASP A 9 -8.99 -24.21 -3.14
C ASP A 9 -9.00 -23.34 -1.90
N ASN A 10 -9.33 -23.98 -0.79
CA ASN A 10 -9.30 -23.51 0.57
C ASN A 10 -8.32 -22.35 0.74
N VAL A 11 -8.85 -21.14 0.94
CA VAL A 11 -8.12 -20.01 1.50
C VAL A 11 -7.59 -20.51 2.83
N THR A 12 -6.33 -20.95 2.82
CA THR A 12 -5.64 -21.39 4.02
C THR A 12 -5.64 -20.16 4.93
N SER A 13 -6.51 -20.19 5.92
CA SER A 13 -6.69 -19.10 6.87
C SER A 13 -5.31 -18.66 7.34
N ILE A 14 -4.96 -17.41 7.12
CA ILE A 14 -3.88 -16.74 7.85
C ILE A 14 -4.02 -17.20 9.27
N GLY A 15 -2.92 -17.77 9.85
CA GLY A 15 -2.97 -18.48 11.12
C GLY A 15 -3.92 -17.80 12.09
N GLN A 16 -5.04 -18.45 12.31
CA GLN A 16 -6.20 -17.89 13.00
C GLN A 16 -5.73 -17.21 14.30
N GLY A 17 -5.79 -15.88 14.34
CA GLY A 17 -5.59 -15.10 15.54
C GLY A 17 -4.41 -14.13 15.58
N TRP A 18 -3.53 -14.05 14.55
CA TRP A 18 -2.52 -13.01 14.59
C TRP A 18 -3.13 -11.65 14.20
N GLN A 19 -2.94 -10.67 15.05
CA GLN A 19 -3.21 -9.26 14.77
C GLN A 19 -2.05 -8.43 15.31
N PRO A 20 -1.78 -7.26 14.69
CA PRO A 20 -0.81 -6.32 15.23
C PRO A 20 -1.08 -5.99 16.70
N ALA A 21 -0.02 -5.93 17.52
CA ALA A 21 -0.17 -5.64 18.95
C ALA A 21 -0.90 -4.31 19.21
N TYR A 22 -0.68 -3.33 18.33
CA TYR A 22 -1.37 -2.05 18.39
C TYR A 22 -2.89 -2.20 18.24
N ILE A 23 -3.36 -2.98 17.27
CA ILE A 23 -4.80 -3.25 17.05
C ILE A 23 -5.42 -3.94 18.27
N LYS A 24 -4.71 -4.91 18.85
CA LYS A 24 -5.19 -5.61 20.07
C LYS A 24 -5.32 -4.70 21.29
N ALA A 25 -4.54 -3.62 21.31
CA ALA A 25 -4.56 -2.66 22.42
C ALA A 25 -5.61 -1.55 22.24
N LEU A 26 -6.25 -1.44 21.09
CA LEU A 26 -7.30 -0.44 20.86
C LEU A 26 -8.56 -0.79 21.66
N PRO A 27 -9.24 0.22 22.23
CA PRO A 27 -10.51 -0.01 22.89
C PRO A 27 -11.56 -0.48 21.89
N CYS A 28 -12.26 -1.55 22.23
CA CYS A 28 -13.39 -1.99 21.40
C CYS A 28 -14.49 -0.93 21.37
N VAL A 29 -15.22 -0.85 20.26
CA VAL A 29 -16.42 -0.04 20.17
C VAL A 29 -17.42 -0.52 21.25
N PRO A 30 -18.04 0.39 22.02
CA PRO A 30 -18.98 0.03 23.05
C PRO A 30 -20.14 -0.83 22.52
N ALA A 31 -20.54 -1.85 23.28
CA ALA A 31 -21.58 -2.78 22.85
C ALA A 31 -22.91 -2.08 22.49
N ILE A 32 -23.22 -0.96 23.13
CA ILE A 32 -24.41 -0.16 22.82
C ILE A 32 -24.36 0.47 21.43
N GLU A 33 -23.16 0.85 20.97
CA GLU A 33 -22.96 1.40 19.64
C GLU A 33 -23.01 0.30 18.57
N LEU A 34 -22.52 -0.90 18.90
CA LEU A 34 -22.62 -2.05 18.01
C LEU A 34 -24.06 -2.53 17.80
N GLN A 35 -24.95 -2.32 18.77
CA GLN A 35 -26.36 -2.72 18.69
C GLN A 35 -27.15 -1.94 17.61
N VAL A 36 -26.72 -0.73 17.25
CA VAL A 36 -27.37 0.06 16.19
C VAL A 36 -26.92 -0.33 14.78
N ILE A 37 -25.87 -1.14 14.68
CA ILE A 37 -25.40 -1.65 13.39
C ILE A 37 -26.41 -2.71 12.92
N PRO A 38 -26.97 -2.57 11.70
CA PRO A 38 -27.89 -3.58 11.15
C PRO A 38 -27.25 -4.97 11.09
N SER A 39 -28.06 -6.02 11.24
CA SER A 39 -27.62 -7.37 10.90
C SER A 39 -27.21 -7.42 9.42
N HIS A 40 -26.38 -8.39 9.04
CA HIS A 40 -25.90 -8.55 7.66
C HIS A 40 -27.04 -8.59 6.63
N GLU A 41 -28.16 -9.17 6.97
CA GLU A 41 -29.37 -9.23 6.14
C GLU A 41 -30.06 -7.87 5.96
N GLY A 42 -29.86 -6.95 6.89
CA GLY A 42 -30.38 -5.57 6.87
C GLY A 42 -29.45 -4.56 6.23
N MET A 43 -28.27 -4.96 5.76
CA MET A 43 -27.31 -4.07 5.13
C MET A 43 -27.60 -3.91 3.64
N HIS A 44 -27.25 -2.72 3.11
CA HIS A 44 -27.33 -2.45 1.67
C HIS A 44 -26.02 -2.87 0.98
N TYR A 45 -26.16 -3.52 -0.18
CA TYR A 45 -25.06 -3.94 -1.03
C TYR A 45 -24.90 -2.96 -2.18
N PHE A 46 -23.65 -2.53 -2.39
CA PHE A 46 -23.26 -1.64 -3.46
C PHE A 46 -22.37 -2.37 -4.45
N ASN A 47 -22.58 -2.17 -5.74
CA ASN A 47 -21.60 -2.65 -6.69
C ASN A 47 -20.41 -1.65 -6.79
N ARG A 48 -19.24 -2.15 -7.17
CA ARG A 48 -18.02 -1.34 -7.24
C ARG A 48 -18.14 -0.16 -8.20
N SER A 49 -18.75 -0.38 -9.36
CA SER A 49 -18.92 0.68 -10.37
C SER A 49 -19.81 1.83 -9.85
N PHE A 50 -20.85 1.50 -9.10
CA PHE A 50 -21.68 2.50 -8.44
C PHE A 50 -20.88 3.33 -7.44
N LEU A 51 -20.10 2.69 -6.56
CA LEU A 51 -19.26 3.38 -5.60
C LEU A 51 -18.27 4.33 -6.29
N LEU A 52 -17.53 3.84 -7.29
CA LEU A 52 -16.57 4.65 -8.03
C LEU A 52 -17.23 5.81 -8.78
N THR A 53 -18.44 5.62 -9.31
CA THR A 53 -19.17 6.68 -10.03
C THR A 53 -19.68 7.76 -9.07
N GLN A 54 -20.21 7.37 -7.91
CA GLN A 54 -20.83 8.29 -6.96
C GLN A 54 -19.79 9.01 -6.08
N LEU A 55 -18.75 8.31 -5.68
CA LEU A 55 -17.70 8.86 -4.83
C LEU A 55 -16.57 9.52 -5.63
N GLY A 56 -16.35 9.10 -6.87
CA GLY A 56 -15.30 9.64 -7.73
C GLY A 56 -13.89 9.30 -7.27
N GLY A 57 -12.93 10.13 -7.67
CA GLY A 57 -11.55 10.02 -7.24
C GLY A 57 -10.71 9.01 -8.00
N THR A 58 -9.48 8.85 -7.56
CA THR A 58 -8.49 7.95 -8.16
C THR A 58 -7.93 6.98 -7.13
N SER A 59 -7.56 5.79 -7.59
CA SER A 59 -6.88 4.81 -6.74
C SER A 59 -5.49 5.35 -6.33
N TRP A 60 -5.30 5.52 -5.02
CA TRP A 60 -4.01 5.83 -4.42
C TRP A 60 -3.21 4.57 -4.10
N SER A 61 -3.90 3.57 -3.62
CA SER A 61 -3.45 2.20 -3.45
C SER A 61 -4.58 1.27 -3.86
N PRO A 62 -4.37 -0.04 -4.00
CA PRO A 62 -5.45 -0.97 -4.36
C PRO A 62 -6.70 -0.88 -3.48
N SER A 63 -6.52 -0.52 -2.21
CA SER A 63 -7.62 -0.45 -1.23
C SER A 63 -8.03 0.97 -0.86
N PHE A 64 -7.28 2.01 -1.21
CA PHE A 64 -7.56 3.40 -0.85
C PHE A 64 -7.72 4.28 -2.09
N TYR A 65 -8.81 5.04 -2.11
CA TYR A 65 -9.17 6.00 -3.16
C TYR A 65 -9.12 7.41 -2.59
N HIS A 66 -8.56 8.34 -3.37
CA HIS A 66 -8.50 9.76 -3.02
C HIS A 66 -9.32 10.59 -4.01
N VAL A 67 -10.14 11.47 -3.47
CA VAL A 67 -10.98 12.41 -4.21
C VAL A 67 -10.40 13.80 -4.04
N PRO A 68 -9.58 14.31 -5.01
CA PRO A 68 -8.98 15.63 -4.91
C PRO A 68 -10.04 16.74 -5.09
N GLU A 69 -9.77 17.91 -4.52
CA GLU A 69 -10.51 19.12 -4.88
C GLU A 69 -10.07 19.61 -6.29
N PRO A 70 -10.95 20.13 -7.14
CA PRO A 70 -12.37 20.48 -6.93
C PRO A 70 -13.38 19.47 -7.53
N GLU A 71 -13.11 18.18 -7.44
CA GLU A 71 -14.03 17.19 -8.01
C GLU A 71 -15.45 17.32 -7.44
N ARG A 72 -16.46 17.18 -8.33
CA ARG A 72 -17.85 17.05 -7.92
C ARG A 72 -18.08 15.66 -7.35
N SER A 73 -17.97 15.55 -6.06
CA SER A 73 -18.11 14.29 -5.32
C SER A 73 -18.86 14.52 -4.02
N LEU A 74 -19.41 13.45 -3.46
CA LEU A 74 -19.95 13.44 -2.10
C LEU A 74 -18.84 13.56 -1.04
N LEU A 75 -17.57 13.34 -1.43
CA LEU A 75 -16.40 13.29 -0.55
C LEU A 75 -15.25 14.19 -1.06
N PRO A 76 -15.49 15.52 -1.31
CA PRO A 76 -14.43 16.37 -1.83
C PRO A 76 -13.26 16.47 -0.83
N ASP A 77 -12.02 16.40 -1.32
CA ASP A 77 -10.75 16.41 -0.55
C ASP A 77 -10.67 15.33 0.54
N ARG A 78 -11.29 14.17 0.28
CA ARG A 78 -11.33 13.03 1.19
C ARG A 78 -10.91 11.74 0.51
N GLY A 79 -10.70 10.72 1.32
CA GLY A 79 -10.51 9.36 0.84
C GLY A 79 -11.62 8.43 1.28
N TYR A 80 -11.64 7.25 0.70
CA TYR A 80 -12.46 6.13 1.12
C TYR A 80 -11.75 4.82 0.84
N PHE A 81 -12.16 3.78 1.56
CA PHE A 81 -11.57 2.45 1.43
C PHE A 81 -12.55 1.49 0.75
N ILE A 82 -12.04 0.70 -0.17
CA ILE A 82 -12.74 -0.45 -0.76
C ILE A 82 -11.89 -1.68 -0.53
N LEU A 83 -12.33 -2.59 0.34
CA LEU A 83 -11.58 -3.77 0.74
C LEU A 83 -12.17 -5.05 0.16
N GLU A 84 -11.27 -5.95 -0.21
CA GLU A 84 -11.58 -7.35 -0.53
C GLU A 84 -10.76 -8.23 0.41
N ALA A 85 -11.40 -9.09 1.19
CA ALA A 85 -10.74 -9.89 2.21
C ALA A 85 -9.61 -10.78 1.66
N VAL A 86 -9.71 -11.18 0.38
CA VAL A 86 -8.67 -11.94 -0.31
C VAL A 86 -7.35 -11.15 -0.44
N HIS A 87 -7.43 -9.82 -0.53
CA HIS A 87 -6.27 -8.94 -0.63
C HIS A 87 -5.91 -8.26 0.70
N GLU A 88 -6.87 -8.17 1.62
CA GLU A 88 -6.73 -7.51 2.91
C GLU A 88 -7.19 -8.43 4.07
N PRO A 89 -6.48 -9.53 4.27
CA PRO A 89 -6.90 -10.56 5.22
C PRO A 89 -6.86 -10.13 6.69
N LEU A 90 -6.19 -9.02 7.00
CA LEU A 90 -6.14 -8.42 8.34
C LEU A 90 -7.12 -7.25 8.48
N GLY A 91 -7.91 -6.97 7.45
CA GLY A 91 -8.95 -5.93 7.48
C GLY A 91 -10.03 -6.20 8.52
N PRO A 92 -10.86 -5.19 8.82
CA PRO A 92 -12.00 -5.37 9.71
C PRO A 92 -12.94 -6.48 9.21
N ILE A 93 -13.23 -7.46 10.04
CA ILE A 93 -14.07 -8.62 9.69
C ILE A 93 -15.57 -8.35 9.91
N THR A 94 -15.90 -7.37 10.73
CA THR A 94 -17.26 -6.92 11.02
C THR A 94 -17.28 -5.40 11.14
N PRO A 95 -18.43 -4.74 10.87
CA PRO A 95 -18.58 -3.31 11.14
C PRO A 95 -18.24 -2.96 12.61
N GLY A 96 -17.48 -1.88 12.80
CA GLY A 96 -16.99 -1.46 14.12
C GLY A 96 -15.78 -2.22 14.65
N ALA A 97 -15.32 -3.27 13.98
CA ALA A 97 -14.06 -3.93 14.35
C ALA A 97 -12.86 -3.12 13.84
N HIS A 98 -11.77 -3.09 14.59
CA HIS A 98 -10.49 -2.58 14.12
C HIS A 98 -9.83 -3.56 13.15
N GLY A 99 -8.97 -3.06 12.28
CA GLY A 99 -8.25 -3.91 11.33
C GLY A 99 -6.94 -3.30 10.87
N SER A 100 -6.25 -4.00 10.00
CA SER A 100 -5.01 -3.54 9.37
C SER A 100 -5.03 -3.82 7.88
N LEU A 101 -4.51 -2.89 7.10
CA LEU A 101 -4.29 -3.06 5.66
C LEU A 101 -2.83 -3.41 5.41
N LEU A 102 -2.60 -4.36 4.54
CA LEU A 102 -1.26 -4.73 4.09
C LEU A 102 -0.85 -3.87 2.89
N THR A 103 0.36 -3.35 2.91
CA THR A 103 0.93 -2.63 1.77
C THR A 103 2.43 -2.84 1.68
N PRO A 104 2.99 -3.10 0.49
CA PRO A 104 4.42 -3.28 0.31
C PRO A 104 5.17 -1.95 0.27
N ILE A 105 4.50 -0.86 -0.10
CA ILE A 105 5.11 0.47 -0.20
C ILE A 105 4.25 1.47 0.58
N LEU A 106 4.87 2.11 1.56
CA LEU A 106 4.28 3.20 2.29
C LEU A 106 4.88 4.52 1.82
N ARG A 107 4.05 5.37 1.22
CA ARG A 107 4.35 6.79 1.07
C ARG A 107 3.51 7.56 2.08
N LEU A 108 4.19 8.29 2.95
CA LEU A 108 3.50 9.28 3.76
C LEU A 108 3.04 10.44 2.86
N PRO A 109 1.85 11.00 3.09
CA PRO A 109 1.37 12.13 2.33
C PRO A 109 2.36 13.30 2.39
N GLU A 110 2.70 13.85 1.23
CA GLU A 110 3.51 15.08 1.15
C GLU A 110 2.60 16.28 1.35
N VAL A 111 2.85 17.07 2.38
CA VAL A 111 2.00 18.19 2.81
C VAL A 111 1.75 19.24 1.71
N ASN A 112 2.67 19.35 0.74
CA ASN A 112 2.62 20.40 -0.29
C ASN A 112 2.31 19.90 -1.71
N ASN A 113 1.94 18.65 -1.90
CA ASN A 113 1.59 18.13 -3.23
C ASN A 113 0.07 18.04 -3.38
N PRO A 114 -0.56 18.83 -4.26
CA PRO A 114 -2.03 18.87 -4.39
C PRO A 114 -2.65 17.55 -4.89
N THR A 115 -1.85 16.68 -5.50
CA THR A 115 -2.33 15.36 -5.97
C THR A 115 -2.13 14.24 -4.96
N THR A 116 -1.51 14.55 -3.82
CA THR A 116 -1.25 13.58 -2.75
C THR A 116 -2.32 13.71 -1.67
N PRO A 117 -2.92 12.62 -1.19
CA PRO A 117 -3.87 12.68 -0.09
C PRO A 117 -3.24 13.36 1.12
N LYS A 118 -3.95 14.31 1.71
CA LYS A 118 -3.53 14.91 2.98
C LYS A 118 -3.78 13.90 4.12
N PRO A 119 -3.07 13.99 5.25
CA PRO A 119 -3.33 13.13 6.41
C PRO A 119 -4.81 13.15 6.85
N GLU A 120 -5.47 14.31 6.69
CA GLU A 120 -6.87 14.50 7.00
C GLU A 120 -7.80 13.68 6.11
N SER A 121 -7.41 13.41 4.85
CA SER A 121 -8.21 12.58 3.93
C SER A 121 -8.33 11.13 4.38
N MET A 122 -7.44 10.69 5.26
CA MET A 122 -7.44 9.34 5.85
C MET A 122 -8.11 9.28 7.21
N LYS A 123 -8.70 10.39 7.68
CA LYS A 123 -9.47 10.45 8.92
C LYS A 123 -10.96 10.42 8.60
N ASN A 124 -11.70 9.61 9.36
CA ASN A 124 -13.14 9.45 9.15
C ASN A 124 -13.46 9.16 7.67
N ALA A 125 -12.72 8.25 7.06
CA ALA A 125 -12.92 7.83 5.69
C ALA A 125 -13.92 6.66 5.65
N PRO A 126 -14.92 6.68 4.74
CA PRO A 126 -15.85 5.57 4.56
C PRO A 126 -15.11 4.29 4.20
N LEU A 127 -15.52 3.18 4.81
CA LEU A 127 -15.01 1.86 4.52
C LEU A 127 -16.11 1.00 3.90
N PHE A 128 -15.81 0.42 2.75
CA PHE A 128 -16.67 -0.56 2.06
C PHE A 128 -15.91 -1.89 1.97
N VAL A 129 -16.53 -2.95 2.44
CA VAL A 129 -15.94 -4.30 2.44
C VAL A 129 -16.74 -5.20 1.51
N LYS A 130 -16.05 -5.98 0.68
CA LYS A 130 -16.68 -6.91 -0.26
C LYS A 130 -17.23 -8.13 0.45
N HIS A 131 -18.46 -8.44 0.12
CA HIS A 131 -19.17 -9.67 0.38
C HIS A 131 -19.63 -10.30 -0.94
N ASP A 132 -20.24 -11.48 -0.88
CA ASP A 132 -20.64 -12.23 -2.09
C ASP A 132 -21.51 -11.37 -3.03
N ASP A 133 -22.48 -10.65 -2.49
CA ASP A 133 -23.47 -9.88 -3.24
C ASP A 133 -23.00 -8.45 -3.60
N GLY A 134 -21.85 -8.00 -3.10
CA GLY A 134 -21.35 -6.66 -3.34
C GLY A 134 -20.57 -6.09 -2.18
N TYR A 135 -20.48 -4.76 -2.11
CA TYR A 135 -19.76 -4.06 -1.05
C TYR A 135 -20.73 -3.53 0.00
N VAL A 136 -20.42 -3.74 1.25
CA VAL A 136 -21.18 -3.27 2.41
C VAL A 136 -20.45 -2.14 3.08
N TYR A 137 -21.16 -1.09 3.47
CA TYR A 137 -20.59 0.01 4.24
C TYR A 137 -20.36 -0.40 5.69
N TYR A 138 -19.12 -0.36 6.14
CA TYR A 138 -18.72 -0.74 7.50
C TYR A 138 -18.63 0.44 8.48
N GLY A 139 -18.80 1.68 8.00
CA GLY A 139 -18.70 2.87 8.83
C GLY A 139 -17.52 3.76 8.43
N MET A 140 -17.19 4.69 9.31
CA MET A 140 -16.09 5.64 9.13
C MET A 140 -14.87 5.15 9.89
N TYR A 141 -13.74 5.07 9.19
CA TYR A 141 -12.48 4.59 9.73
C TYR A 141 -11.39 5.65 9.66
N THR A 142 -10.49 5.63 10.62
CA THR A 142 -9.33 6.52 10.65
C THR A 142 -8.06 5.70 10.56
N PHE A 143 -7.17 6.08 9.64
CA PHE A 143 -5.80 5.59 9.62
C PHE A 143 -5.06 6.10 10.87
N LEU A 144 -4.58 5.20 11.71
CA LEU A 144 -3.98 5.53 13.00
C LEU A 144 -2.45 5.57 12.94
N ARG A 145 -1.84 4.50 12.43
CA ARG A 145 -0.38 4.40 12.27
C ARG A 145 0.01 3.31 11.29
N ALA A 146 1.20 3.46 10.72
CA ALA A 146 1.85 2.41 9.94
C ALA A 146 2.95 1.74 10.76
N ASP A 147 2.97 0.43 10.71
CA ASP A 147 4.02 -0.39 11.32
C ASP A 147 4.65 -1.28 10.25
N ARG A 148 5.91 -1.65 10.45
CA ARG A 148 6.64 -2.55 9.57
C ARG A 148 6.43 -4.00 10.02
N LEU A 149 6.25 -4.89 9.06
CA LEU A 149 6.27 -6.32 9.27
C LEU A 149 7.71 -6.80 9.07
N ASP A 150 8.29 -7.47 10.07
CA ASP A 150 9.59 -8.11 9.90
C ASP A 150 9.50 -9.31 8.94
N ILE A 151 10.65 -9.77 8.43
CA ILE A 151 10.69 -10.83 7.41
C ILE A 151 10.09 -12.13 7.94
N GLU A 152 10.43 -12.52 9.17
CA GLU A 152 9.93 -13.76 9.77
C GLU A 152 8.41 -13.74 9.89
N ARG A 153 7.83 -12.61 10.31
CA ARG A 153 6.39 -12.42 10.37
C ARG A 153 5.77 -12.28 8.99
N CYS A 154 6.46 -11.63 8.04
CA CYS A 154 6.00 -11.54 6.67
C CYS A 154 5.79 -12.94 6.07
N ASP A 155 6.73 -13.86 6.27
CA ASP A 155 6.59 -15.24 5.79
C ASP A 155 5.52 -16.03 6.53
N ALA A 156 5.36 -15.79 7.84
CA ALA A 156 4.38 -16.50 8.64
C ALA A 156 2.94 -15.98 8.48
N VAL A 157 2.77 -14.70 8.16
CA VAL A 157 1.47 -14.00 8.20
C VAL A 157 0.93 -13.67 6.82
N VAL A 158 1.82 -13.37 5.86
CA VAL A 158 1.40 -12.95 4.52
C VAL A 158 1.35 -14.15 3.59
N PRO A 159 0.17 -14.56 3.12
CA PRO A 159 0.02 -15.67 2.19
C PRO A 159 0.78 -15.43 0.88
N SER A 160 1.26 -16.50 0.24
CA SER A 160 1.99 -16.42 -1.04
C SER A 160 1.18 -15.71 -2.12
N HIS A 161 -0.11 -16.03 -2.26
CA HIS A 161 -0.97 -15.38 -3.25
C HIS A 161 -1.08 -13.86 -3.08
N LEU A 162 -0.95 -13.37 -1.85
CA LEU A 162 -0.95 -11.93 -1.59
C LEU A 162 0.40 -11.28 -1.95
N LYS A 163 1.50 -11.98 -1.73
CA LYS A 163 2.82 -11.54 -2.22
C LYS A 163 2.83 -11.49 -3.76
N ASP A 164 2.27 -12.50 -4.42
CA ASP A 164 2.13 -12.55 -5.88
C ASP A 164 1.26 -11.39 -6.39
N PHE A 165 0.10 -11.17 -5.77
CA PHE A 165 -0.78 -10.04 -6.08
C PHE A 165 -0.03 -8.70 -5.99
N TRP A 166 0.72 -8.45 -4.91
CA TRP A 166 1.49 -7.22 -4.76
C TRP A 166 2.63 -7.13 -5.77
N ALA A 167 3.31 -8.23 -6.08
CA ALA A 167 4.35 -8.25 -7.10
C ALA A 167 3.79 -7.87 -8.48
N GLU A 168 2.62 -8.37 -8.86
CA GLU A 168 1.91 -7.98 -10.08
C GLU A 168 1.49 -6.50 -10.06
N GLN A 169 0.91 -6.02 -8.96
CA GLN A 169 0.50 -4.62 -8.84
C GLN A 169 1.69 -3.66 -8.97
N LEU A 170 2.82 -3.97 -8.32
CA LEU A 170 4.03 -3.15 -8.35
C LEU A 170 4.74 -3.17 -9.71
N THR A 171 4.57 -4.20 -10.50
CA THR A 171 5.15 -4.32 -11.86
C THR A 171 4.19 -3.90 -12.96
N SER A 172 2.92 -3.63 -12.64
CA SER A 172 1.92 -3.15 -13.59
C SER A 172 2.35 -1.87 -14.30
N THR A 173 2.07 -1.77 -15.60
CA THR A 173 2.29 -0.55 -16.40
C THR A 173 1.38 0.60 -15.98
N HIS A 174 0.30 0.31 -15.28
CA HIS A 174 -0.68 1.29 -14.81
C HIS A 174 -0.41 1.77 -13.38
N ARG A 175 0.72 1.32 -12.76
CA ARG A 175 1.06 1.75 -11.41
C ARG A 175 1.23 3.28 -11.34
N PRO A 176 0.84 3.91 -10.24
CA PRO A 176 1.04 5.35 -10.05
C PRO A 176 2.51 5.76 -10.16
N LYS A 177 2.77 6.99 -10.60
CA LYS A 177 4.14 7.52 -10.77
C LYS A 177 4.94 7.44 -9.48
N TRP A 178 4.34 7.76 -8.35
CA TRP A 178 5.01 7.70 -7.05
C TRP A 178 5.47 6.29 -6.66
N VAL A 179 4.75 5.25 -7.08
CA VAL A 179 5.16 3.84 -6.89
C VAL A 179 6.41 3.56 -7.73
N THR A 180 6.44 4.05 -8.98
CA THR A 180 7.62 3.94 -9.83
C THR A 180 8.84 4.61 -9.20
N GLU A 181 8.69 5.83 -8.68
CA GLU A 181 9.75 6.57 -7.99
C GLU A 181 10.25 5.84 -6.72
N ALA A 182 9.34 5.26 -5.94
CA ALA A 182 9.69 4.48 -4.76
C ALA A 182 10.46 3.21 -5.13
N LEU A 183 10.04 2.49 -6.18
CA LEU A 183 10.75 1.31 -6.68
C LEU A 183 12.14 1.67 -7.22
N GLN A 184 12.26 2.80 -7.94
CA GLN A 184 13.54 3.29 -8.43
C GLN A 184 14.51 3.56 -7.29
N LYS A 185 14.06 4.35 -6.31
CA LYS A 185 14.87 4.71 -5.14
C LYS A 185 15.38 3.47 -4.40
N HIS A 186 14.56 2.44 -4.35
CA HIS A 186 14.81 1.24 -3.58
C HIS A 186 15.65 0.19 -4.32
N LEU A 187 15.20 -0.23 -5.52
CA LEU A 187 15.85 -1.30 -6.29
C LEU A 187 17.09 -0.83 -7.05
N LEU A 188 17.17 0.47 -7.33
CA LEU A 188 18.23 1.09 -8.10
C LEU A 188 18.73 2.34 -7.37
N PRO A 189 19.43 2.17 -6.23
CA PRO A 189 19.86 3.30 -5.41
C PRO A 189 20.78 4.22 -6.21
N GLN A 190 20.57 5.51 -5.98
CA GLN A 190 21.35 6.56 -6.62
C GLN A 190 22.83 6.46 -6.19
N PRO A 191 23.79 6.59 -7.15
CA PRO A 191 25.20 6.64 -6.80
C PRO A 191 25.49 7.75 -5.78
N THR A 192 26.23 7.42 -4.72
CA THR A 192 26.71 8.39 -3.74
C THR A 192 28.10 8.85 -4.11
N TYR A 193 28.38 10.13 -3.85
CA TYR A 193 29.73 10.63 -4.04
C TYR A 193 30.69 9.97 -3.03
N SER A 194 31.74 9.35 -3.55
CA SER A 194 32.79 8.68 -2.75
C SER A 194 34.19 9.20 -3.07
N GLY A 195 34.27 10.35 -3.74
CA GLY A 195 35.54 11.01 -4.06
C GLY A 195 36.13 11.80 -2.90
N PRO A 196 37.35 12.34 -3.08
CA PRO A 196 38.01 13.15 -2.08
C PRO A 196 37.24 14.45 -1.79
N LEU A 197 37.27 14.90 -0.53
CA LEU A 197 36.66 16.15 -0.10
C LEU A 197 37.65 17.33 -0.26
N PRO A 198 37.17 18.57 -0.50
CA PRO A 198 38.00 19.74 -0.68
C PRO A 198 39.00 20.02 0.47
N ASP A 199 38.64 19.66 1.68
CA ASP A 199 39.49 19.85 2.88
C ASP A 199 40.65 18.87 2.98
N HIS A 200 40.66 17.81 2.13
CA HIS A 200 41.61 16.69 2.22
C HIS A 200 42.31 16.32 0.90
N ALA A 201 42.06 17.09 -0.16
CA ALA A 201 42.64 16.83 -1.46
C ALA A 201 42.86 18.10 -2.27
N ASP A 202 43.75 18.05 -3.26
CA ASP A 202 43.93 19.13 -4.21
C ASP A 202 42.70 19.26 -5.15
N GLU A 203 42.60 20.41 -5.82
CA GLU A 203 41.48 20.75 -6.69
C GLU A 203 41.33 19.78 -7.85
N ASP A 204 42.43 19.28 -8.43
CA ASP A 204 42.38 18.34 -9.54
C ASP A 204 41.81 16.98 -9.13
N GLN A 205 42.16 16.51 -7.94
CA GLN A 205 41.62 15.27 -7.38
C GLN A 205 40.12 15.38 -7.09
N VAL A 206 39.68 16.50 -6.54
CA VAL A 206 38.27 16.78 -6.29
C VAL A 206 37.49 16.86 -7.58
N ASN A 207 37.98 17.60 -8.58
CA ASN A 207 37.37 17.75 -9.89
C ASN A 207 37.26 16.41 -10.63
N ALA A 208 38.30 15.59 -10.57
CA ALA A 208 38.27 14.23 -11.14
C ALA A 208 37.26 13.33 -10.42
N GLY A 209 37.11 13.46 -9.11
CA GLY A 209 36.11 12.78 -8.32
C GLY A 209 34.68 13.16 -8.70
N LEU A 210 34.42 14.46 -8.80
CA LEU A 210 33.14 15.03 -9.22
C LEU A 210 32.78 14.61 -10.65
N SER A 211 33.72 14.65 -11.59
CA SER A 211 33.49 14.22 -12.98
C SER A 211 33.08 12.76 -13.06
N ARG A 212 33.75 11.88 -12.32
CA ARG A 212 33.37 10.46 -12.23
C ARG A 212 31.98 10.27 -11.64
N HIS A 213 31.65 11.00 -10.59
CA HIS A 213 30.34 10.96 -9.98
C HIS A 213 29.24 11.43 -10.93
N MET A 214 29.45 12.53 -11.65
CA MET A 214 28.51 13.04 -12.65
C MET A 214 28.26 12.01 -13.75
N THR A 215 29.32 11.38 -14.28
CA THR A 215 29.19 10.30 -15.28
C THR A 215 28.40 9.12 -14.75
N ALA A 216 28.63 8.73 -13.48
CA ALA A 216 27.86 7.66 -12.84
C ALA A 216 26.38 8.04 -12.65
N MET A 217 26.11 9.30 -12.33
CA MET A 217 24.75 9.84 -12.22
C MET A 217 24.01 9.84 -13.55
N GLU A 218 24.65 10.27 -14.63
CA GLU A 218 24.06 10.26 -15.96
C GLU A 218 23.75 8.82 -16.44
N ALA A 219 24.68 7.89 -16.21
CA ALA A 219 24.46 6.48 -16.48
C ALA A 219 23.30 5.92 -15.65
N TRP A 220 23.25 6.24 -14.36
CA TRP A 220 22.17 5.82 -13.46
C TRP A 220 20.81 6.36 -13.93
N GLN A 221 20.69 7.64 -14.27
CA GLN A 221 19.43 8.24 -14.75
C GLN A 221 18.92 7.54 -16.00
N ARG A 222 19.80 7.30 -16.98
CA ARG A 222 19.46 6.60 -18.23
C ARG A 222 19.01 5.15 -17.96
N ASP A 223 19.79 4.40 -17.20
CA ASP A 223 19.58 2.98 -16.97
C ASP A 223 18.38 2.71 -16.05
N THR A 224 18.15 3.58 -15.05
CA THR A 224 17.08 3.43 -14.08
C THR A 224 15.71 3.48 -14.75
N HIS A 225 15.53 4.40 -15.73
CA HIS A 225 14.27 4.47 -16.46
C HIS A 225 13.97 3.16 -17.20
N VAL A 226 14.96 2.61 -17.88
CA VAL A 226 14.81 1.34 -18.64
C VAL A 226 14.56 0.17 -17.69
N LYS A 227 15.40 0.01 -16.67
CA LYS A 227 15.29 -1.11 -15.70
C LYS A 227 13.96 -1.10 -14.98
N THR A 228 13.44 0.07 -14.60
CA THR A 228 12.15 0.17 -13.92
C THR A 228 10.99 -0.17 -14.84
N ALA A 229 11.08 0.15 -16.12
CA ALA A 229 10.06 -0.22 -17.11
C ALA A 229 9.98 -1.74 -17.34
N PHE A 230 11.09 -2.45 -17.13
CA PHE A 230 11.20 -3.91 -17.34
C PHE A 230 11.24 -4.71 -16.02
N LEU A 231 10.82 -4.13 -14.90
CA LEU A 231 10.67 -4.88 -13.65
C LEU A 231 9.66 -6.02 -13.84
N ARG A 232 10.02 -7.19 -13.34
CA ARG A 232 9.18 -8.40 -13.35
C ARG A 232 8.72 -8.75 -11.94
N PRO A 233 7.59 -9.45 -11.79
CA PRO A 233 7.11 -9.90 -10.48
C PRO A 233 8.18 -10.65 -9.68
N GLU A 234 9.01 -11.47 -10.33
CA GLU A 234 10.07 -12.24 -9.67
C GLU A 234 11.11 -11.34 -8.97
N ASN A 235 11.38 -10.15 -9.53
CA ASN A 235 12.30 -9.19 -8.91
C ASN A 235 11.73 -8.63 -7.60
N ILE A 236 10.42 -8.39 -7.58
CA ILE A 236 9.72 -7.90 -6.38
C ILE A 236 9.63 -8.99 -5.33
N LEU A 237 9.28 -10.22 -5.72
CA LEU A 237 9.24 -11.37 -4.82
C LEU A 237 10.61 -11.64 -4.19
N ALA A 238 11.69 -11.55 -4.98
CA ALA A 238 13.04 -11.66 -4.45
C ALA A 238 13.36 -10.56 -3.42
N ALA A 239 12.88 -9.31 -3.65
CA ALA A 239 13.06 -8.23 -2.71
C ALA A 239 12.24 -8.41 -1.42
N PHE A 240 11.06 -9.02 -1.48
CA PHE A 240 10.27 -9.35 -0.29
C PHE A 240 10.95 -10.39 0.60
N ASN A 241 11.71 -11.28 0.01
CA ASN A 241 12.41 -12.37 0.69
C ASN A 241 13.88 -12.02 1.04
N ALA A 242 14.37 -10.86 0.66
CA ALA A 242 15.74 -10.44 0.97
C ALA A 242 15.87 -10.05 2.45
N PRO A 243 17.00 -10.39 3.10
CA PRO A 243 17.25 -9.99 4.47
C PRO A 243 17.29 -8.47 4.60
N ASP A 244 16.78 -7.96 5.71
CA ASP A 244 16.75 -6.53 5.99
C ASP A 244 18.19 -6.00 6.19
N THR A 245 18.70 -5.33 5.17
CA THR A 245 20.05 -4.73 5.21
C THR A 245 20.08 -3.35 5.87
N GLY A 246 18.99 -2.93 6.53
CA GLY A 246 18.87 -1.60 7.14
C GLY A 246 18.61 -0.47 6.15
N ALA A 247 18.70 -0.72 4.83
CA ALA A 247 18.16 0.19 3.82
C ALA A 247 16.63 0.18 3.91
N GLU A 248 15.97 1.27 3.47
CA GLU A 248 14.50 1.33 3.39
C GLU A 248 13.98 0.29 2.35
N MET A 249 14.05 -1.01 2.70
CA MET A 249 13.55 -2.09 1.84
C MET A 249 12.03 -1.98 1.65
N PRO A 250 11.45 -2.31 0.49
CA PRO A 250 10.03 -2.59 0.36
C PRO A 250 9.70 -3.83 1.19
N GLY A 251 9.61 -3.65 2.49
CA GLY A 251 8.99 -4.62 3.38
C GLY A 251 7.49 -4.46 3.31
N ILE A 252 6.76 -5.55 3.47
CA ILE A 252 5.31 -5.45 3.67
C ILE A 252 5.08 -4.74 4.99
N ARG A 253 4.29 -3.69 4.94
CA ARG A 253 3.87 -2.89 6.09
C ARG A 253 2.38 -3.09 6.31
N PHE A 254 1.89 -2.79 7.48
CA PHE A 254 0.48 -2.75 7.75
C PHE A 254 0.07 -1.38 8.27
N TRP A 255 -1.09 -0.92 7.81
CA TRP A 255 -1.74 0.28 8.27
C TRP A 255 -2.83 -0.10 9.25
N ASN A 256 -2.69 0.37 10.47
CA ASN A 256 -3.68 0.17 11.51
C ASN A 256 -4.81 1.18 11.35
N MET A 257 -6.05 0.70 11.40
CA MET A 257 -7.24 1.52 11.26
C MET A 257 -8.28 1.15 12.31
N GLY A 258 -8.96 2.14 12.78
CA GLY A 258 -10.00 2.00 13.80
C GLY A 258 -11.12 3.02 13.65
#